data_126c06c54ba95816612c1b2e7408809f
#
_entry.id   126c06c54ba95816612c1b2e7408809f
#
_cell.length_a   1.000
_cell.length_b   1.000
_cell.length_c   1.000
_cell.angle_alpha   90.00
_cell.angle_beta   90.00
_cell.angle_gamma   90.00
#
_symmetry.space_group_name_H-M   'P 1'
#
loop_
_entity.id
_entity.type
_entity.pdbx_description
1 polymer ?
#
loop_
_entity_poly.entity_id
_entity_poly.type
_entity_poly.pdbx_seq_one_letter_code
_entity_poly.pdbx_strand_id
1 'polypeptide(L)' 'MSTRAQNEAKFGAWDEPPGGGRRYRFDVRGRHGWRARYLREVDAAETTLRFWQEIYDEHGTLVEIHEKYPVDKGHQKP' A
#
# COMPACT_ATOMS: atom_id res chain seq x y z
N MET A 1 10.53 12.90 -3.73
CA MET A 1 9.08 12.83 -4.07
C MET A 1 8.92 12.02 -5.34
N SER A 2 8.02 11.03 -5.34
CA SER A 2 7.78 10.21 -6.52
C SER A 2 6.86 10.93 -7.50
N THR A 3 7.13 10.78 -8.79
CA THR A 3 6.23 11.26 -9.84
C THR A 3 5.13 10.22 -10.09
N ARG A 4 4.08 10.61 -10.83
CA ARG A 4 3.03 9.69 -11.24
C ARG A 4 3.60 8.51 -12.04
N ALA A 5 4.50 8.78 -12.99
CA ALA A 5 5.11 7.73 -13.81
C ALA A 5 5.92 6.76 -12.94
N GLN A 6 6.67 7.26 -11.97
CA GLN A 6 7.44 6.41 -11.05
C GLN A 6 6.52 5.56 -10.17
N ASN A 7 5.42 6.13 -9.67
CA ASN A 7 4.45 5.39 -8.87
C ASN A 7 3.76 4.30 -9.70
N GLU A 8 3.37 4.61 -10.93
CA GLU A 8 2.74 3.63 -11.83
C GLU A 8 3.69 2.47 -12.12
N ALA A 9 4.96 2.77 -12.38
CA ALA A 9 5.96 1.73 -12.66
C ALA A 9 6.24 0.86 -11.43
N LYS A 10 6.29 1.47 -10.25
CA LYS A 10 6.60 0.76 -9.00
C LYS A 10 5.45 -0.14 -8.54
N PHE A 11 4.21 0.37 -8.58
CA PHE A 11 3.07 -0.35 -8.00
C PHE A 11 2.31 -1.20 -9.03
N GLY A 12 2.18 -0.72 -10.25
CA GLY A 12 1.54 -1.47 -11.32
C GLY A 12 0.01 -1.50 -11.29
N ALA A 13 -0.61 -1.16 -10.17
CA ALA A 13 -2.07 -1.11 -10.03
C ALA A 13 -2.46 0.05 -9.12
N TRP A 14 -3.64 0.63 -9.38
CA TRP A 14 -4.16 1.72 -8.56
C TRP A 14 -5.66 1.90 -8.77
N ASP A 15 -6.29 2.57 -7.78
CA ASP A 15 -7.66 3.06 -7.84
C ASP A 15 -7.64 4.58 -7.78
N GLU A 16 -8.66 5.20 -8.35
CA GLU A 16 -8.84 6.65 -8.33
C GLU A 16 -10.08 6.99 -7.50
N PRO A 17 -9.91 7.28 -6.19
CA PRO A 17 -11.04 7.62 -5.34
C PRO A 17 -11.66 8.96 -5.72
N PRO A 18 -12.92 9.23 -5.34
CA PRO A 18 -13.54 10.54 -5.54
C PRO A 18 -12.72 11.65 -4.90
N GLY A 19 -12.69 12.82 -5.54
CA GLY A 19 -11.97 13.99 -5.03
C GLY A 19 -10.54 14.11 -5.53
N GLY A 20 -10.11 13.24 -6.44
CA GLY A 20 -8.77 13.22 -7.00
C GLY A 20 -7.82 12.36 -6.19
N GLY A 21 -6.57 12.28 -6.65
CA GLY A 21 -5.60 11.41 -6.03
C GLY A 21 -5.68 9.98 -6.51
N ARG A 22 -4.89 9.12 -5.89
CA ARG A 22 -4.84 7.69 -6.23
C ARG A 22 -4.47 6.88 -4.99
N ARG A 23 -4.86 5.61 -5.02
CA ARG A 23 -4.35 4.60 -4.09
C ARG A 23 -3.63 3.54 -4.90
N TYR A 24 -2.30 3.58 -4.87
CA TYR A 24 -1.44 2.60 -5.54
C TYR A 24 -1.31 1.35 -4.68
N ARG A 25 -1.17 0.19 -5.33
CA ARG A 25 -0.97 -1.08 -4.62
C ARG A 25 -0.11 -2.04 -5.44
N PHE A 26 0.64 -2.90 -4.74
CA PHE A 26 1.22 -4.09 -5.32
C PHE A 26 1.33 -5.19 -4.26
N ASP A 27 1.24 -6.44 -4.72
CA ASP A 27 1.28 -7.62 -3.86
C ASP A 27 2.60 -8.33 -4.03
N VAL A 28 3.11 -8.87 -2.91
CA VAL A 28 4.32 -9.70 -2.88
C VAL A 28 3.95 -11.01 -2.21
N ARG A 29 4.26 -12.12 -2.88
CA ARG A 29 4.05 -13.45 -2.28
C ARG A 29 5.08 -13.71 -1.20
N GLY A 30 4.60 -14.17 -0.05
CA GLY A 30 5.43 -14.66 1.04
C GLY A 30 5.48 -16.17 1.06
N ARG A 31 5.93 -16.72 2.19
CA ARG A 31 5.99 -18.16 2.43
C ARG A 31 4.63 -18.70 2.84
N HIS A 32 4.39 -19.97 2.60
CA HIS A 32 3.22 -20.73 3.09
C HIS A 32 1.87 -20.15 2.63
N GLY A 33 1.84 -19.52 1.44
CA GLY A 33 0.61 -18.93 0.91
C GLY A 33 0.28 -17.55 1.48
N TRP A 34 1.12 -17.01 2.32
CA TRP A 34 0.97 -15.65 2.83
C TRP A 34 1.36 -14.63 1.76
N ARG A 35 0.87 -13.41 1.90
CA ARG A 35 1.22 -12.32 0.98
C ARG A 35 1.24 -11.00 1.71
N ALA A 36 2.04 -10.07 1.20
CA ALA A 36 2.07 -8.69 1.64
C ALA A 36 1.47 -7.81 0.55
N ARG A 37 0.67 -6.84 0.94
CA ARG A 37 0.16 -5.81 0.03
C ARG A 37 0.72 -4.46 0.47
N TYR A 38 1.37 -3.77 -0.45
CA TYR A 38 1.88 -2.42 -0.22
C TYR A 38 0.91 -1.42 -0.86
N LEU A 39 0.55 -0.39 -0.09
CA LEU A 39 -0.40 0.62 -0.53
C LEU A 39 0.17 2.01 -0.29
N ARG A 40 0.04 2.86 -1.30
CA ARG A 40 0.42 4.27 -1.21
C ARG A 40 -0.76 5.13 -1.64
N GLU A 41 -1.21 5.99 -0.75
CA GLU A 41 -2.27 6.95 -1.04
C GLU A 41 -1.64 8.31 -1.30
N VAL A 42 -2.01 8.92 -2.42
CA VAL A 42 -1.48 10.21 -2.85
C VAL A 42 -2.63 11.17 -3.14
N ASP A 43 -2.36 12.47 -3.05
CA ASP A 43 -3.31 13.49 -3.50
C ASP A 43 -3.20 13.72 -5.01
N ALA A 44 -3.96 14.68 -5.55
CA ALA A 44 -3.97 14.97 -6.98
C ALA A 44 -2.60 15.44 -7.51
N ALA A 45 -1.73 15.95 -6.65
CA ALA A 45 -0.38 16.39 -6.99
C ALA A 45 0.67 15.28 -6.81
N GLU A 46 0.25 14.04 -6.56
CA GLU A 46 1.12 12.89 -6.27
C GLU A 46 1.91 13.02 -4.96
N THR A 47 1.47 13.88 -4.05
CA THR A 47 2.05 13.97 -2.71
C THR A 47 1.56 12.79 -1.88
N THR A 48 2.49 12.05 -1.27
CA THR A 48 2.13 10.89 -0.45
C THR A 48 1.42 11.34 0.83
N LEU A 49 0.20 10.83 1.01
CA LEU A 49 -0.59 11.07 2.21
C LEU A 49 -0.41 9.93 3.21
N ARG A 50 -0.25 8.71 2.72
CA ARG A 50 -0.13 7.53 3.55
C ARG A 50 0.58 6.42 2.79
N PHE A 51 1.43 5.66 3.50
CA PHE A 51 2.06 4.46 2.96
C PHE A 51 2.03 3.39 4.04
N TRP A 52 1.50 2.18 3.67
CA TRP A 52 1.36 1.10 4.64
C TRP A 52 1.47 -0.26 3.95
N GLN A 53 1.66 -1.28 4.77
CA GLN A 53 1.73 -2.67 4.36
C GLN A 53 0.64 -3.45 5.08
N GLU A 54 -0.04 -4.32 4.34
CA GLU A 54 -1.01 -5.27 4.90
C GLU A 54 -0.47 -6.68 4.68
N ILE A 55 -0.56 -7.53 5.71
CA ILE A 55 -0.11 -8.92 5.64
C ILE A 55 -1.35 -9.81 5.73
N TYR A 56 -1.48 -10.73 4.77
CA TYR A 56 -2.58 -11.68 4.69
C TYR A 56 -2.03 -13.10 4.83
N ASP A 57 -2.75 -13.96 5.56
CA ASP A 57 -2.39 -15.35 5.69
C ASP A 57 -2.84 -16.17 4.47
N GLU A 58 -2.66 -17.50 4.50
CA GLU A 58 -3.01 -18.41 3.43
C GLU A 58 -4.50 -18.48 3.14
N HIS A 59 -5.33 -18.05 4.07
CA HIS A 59 -6.79 -18.00 3.92
C HIS A 59 -7.30 -16.65 3.42
N GLY A 60 -6.37 -15.69 3.17
CA GLY A 60 -6.75 -14.34 2.75
C GLY A 60 -7.21 -13.45 3.90
N THR A 61 -6.98 -13.86 5.15
CA THR A 61 -7.34 -13.07 6.33
C THR A 61 -6.24 -12.05 6.62
N LEU A 62 -6.63 -10.80 6.85
CA LEU A 62 -5.70 -9.75 7.25
C LEU A 62 -5.23 -10.01 8.68
N VAL A 63 -3.93 -10.26 8.85
CA VAL A 63 -3.36 -10.63 10.15
C VAL A 63 -2.47 -9.54 10.74
N GLU A 64 -1.99 -8.59 9.92
CA GLU A 64 -1.06 -7.58 10.39
C GLU A 64 -1.09 -6.36 9.48
N ILE A 65 -0.88 -5.18 10.07
CA ILE A 65 -0.77 -3.90 9.36
C ILE A 65 0.50 -3.19 9.84
N HIS A 66 1.27 -2.64 8.91
CA HIS A 66 2.43 -1.81 9.23
C HIS A 66 2.25 -0.44 8.57
N GLU A 67 1.83 0.55 9.36
CA GLU A 67 1.83 1.95 8.92
C GLU A 67 3.26 2.46 8.85
N LYS A 68 3.66 2.98 7.69
CA LYS A 68 5.03 3.44 7.46
C LYS A 68 5.14 4.95 7.30
N TYR A 69 4.07 5.61 6.87
CA TYR A 69 4.04 7.05 6.66
C TYR A 69 2.61 7.56 6.90
N PRO A 70 2.39 8.72 7.50
CA PRO A 70 3.38 9.70 7.93
C PRO A 70 4.19 9.31 9.16
N VAL A 71 3.75 8.35 9.95
CA VAL A 71 4.46 7.87 11.14
C VAL A 71 4.58 6.35 11.06
N ASP A 72 5.81 5.84 11.19
CA ASP A 72 6.04 4.40 11.24
C ASP A 72 5.60 3.87 12.60
N LYS A 73 4.57 3.04 12.62
CA LYS A 73 3.98 2.47 13.83
C LYS A 73 4.40 1.02 14.08
N GLY A 74 5.31 0.49 13.25
CA GLY A 74 5.68 -0.90 13.30
C GLY A 74 4.52 -1.82 12.91
N HIS A 75 4.71 -3.12 13.10
CA HIS A 75 3.70 -4.12 12.79
C HIS A 75 2.64 -4.16 13.89
N GLN A 76 1.39 -4.05 13.50
CA GLN A 76 0.26 -4.06 14.43
C GLN A 76 -0.80 -5.05 13.96
N LYS A 77 -1.50 -5.65 14.89
CA LYS A 77 -2.68 -6.49 14.57
C LYS A 77 -3.84 -5.58 14.17
N PRO A 78 -4.64 -5.98 13.19
CA PRO A 78 -5.81 -5.22 12.78
C PRO A 78 -6.84 -5.06 13.90
#